data_44cf766f8f7632d0e46db5706d2100b2
#
_entry.id   44cf766f8f7632d0e46db5706d2100b2
#
_cell.length_a   1.000
_cell.length_b   1.000
_cell.length_c   1.000
_cell.angle_alpha   90.00
_cell.angle_beta   90.00
_cell.angle_gamma   90.00
#
_symmetry.space_group_name_H-M   'P 1'
#
loop_
_entity.id
_entity.type
_entity.pdbx_description
1 polymer ?
#
loop_
_entity_poly.entity_id
_entity_poly.type
_entity_poly.pdbx_seq_one_letter_code
_entity_poly.pdbx_strand_id
1 'polypeptide(L)'
;MKRRRHAAFVAAGRLALLGALPFCAQGAMAASDCSVSASGVAFGVYDPSIATPDDTTGSVVVTCTYTGPGGVDTANYTVTLSTGTSGSFAPRKLAAGASPLGYNLFRDAARTQVWGNASSGTTIITGSLKVGPGVGNQTRSATHVIYGRIPQLQDADMGDYSDLIQVTLTF
;
A
#
# COMPACT_ATOMS: atom_id res chain seq x y z
N MET A 1 27.14 59.68 -73.64
CA MET A 1 26.05 59.26 -72.79
C MET A 1 26.10 57.77 -72.56
N LYS A 2 26.61 57.31 -71.39
CA LYS A 2 26.76 55.87 -71.05
C LYS A 2 25.69 55.50 -70.02
N ARG A 3 24.76 54.65 -70.39
CA ARG A 3 23.77 54.12 -69.47
C ARG A 3 24.37 52.93 -68.71
N ARG A 4 24.43 52.98 -67.37
CA ARG A 4 24.79 51.87 -66.49
C ARG A 4 23.51 51.13 -66.12
N ARG A 5 23.46 49.83 -66.39
CA ARG A 5 22.41 48.92 -65.94
C ARG A 5 22.86 48.32 -64.62
N HIS A 6 22.05 48.47 -63.56
CA HIS A 6 22.29 47.83 -62.29
C HIS A 6 21.48 46.50 -62.31
N ALA A 7 22.17 45.37 -62.17
CA ALA A 7 21.55 44.05 -61.95
C ALA A 7 21.29 43.89 -60.44
N ALA A 8 20.03 43.69 -60.06
CA ALA A 8 19.66 43.31 -58.71
C ALA A 8 19.78 41.81 -58.53
N PHE A 9 20.61 41.37 -57.58
CA PHE A 9 20.68 39.98 -57.11
C PHE A 9 19.60 39.75 -56.08
N VAL A 10 18.64 38.84 -56.36
CA VAL A 10 17.68 38.34 -55.40
C VAL A 10 18.29 37.11 -54.75
N ALA A 11 18.68 37.21 -53.49
CA ALA A 11 19.11 36.10 -52.68
C ALA A 11 17.87 35.33 -52.15
N ALA A 12 17.61 34.15 -52.67
CA ALA A 12 16.55 33.26 -52.14
C ALA A 12 17.06 32.63 -50.85
N GLY A 13 16.62 33.16 -49.70
CA GLY A 13 16.84 32.53 -48.41
C GLY A 13 15.99 31.27 -48.26
N ARG A 14 16.66 30.13 -48.17
CA ARG A 14 16.00 28.85 -47.75
C ARG A 14 15.74 28.92 -46.25
N LEU A 15 14.50 29.07 -45.86
CA LEU A 15 14.01 28.91 -44.49
C LEU A 15 13.98 27.42 -44.15
N ALA A 16 14.97 26.97 -43.38
CA ALA A 16 14.96 25.60 -42.82
C ALA A 16 13.95 25.58 -41.66
N LEU A 17 12.75 24.96 -41.87
CA LEU A 17 11.86 24.61 -40.79
C LEU A 17 12.50 23.48 -39.98
N LEU A 18 13.06 23.81 -38.81
CA LEU A 18 13.34 22.79 -37.77
C LEU A 18 11.98 22.32 -37.21
N GLY A 19 11.53 21.18 -37.68
CA GLY A 19 10.39 20.47 -37.07
C GLY A 19 10.76 19.99 -35.67
N ALA A 20 10.22 20.64 -34.65
CA ALA A 20 10.26 20.13 -33.28
C ALA A 20 9.39 18.87 -33.23
N LEU A 21 10.04 17.70 -33.20
CA LEU A 21 9.36 16.43 -32.92
C LEU A 21 8.83 16.49 -31.49
N PRO A 22 7.53 16.21 -31.24
CA PRO A 22 7.03 16.08 -29.89
C PRO A 22 7.73 14.89 -29.23
N PHE A 23 8.48 15.13 -28.18
CA PHE A 23 9.03 14.11 -27.29
C PHE A 23 7.84 13.52 -26.53
N CYS A 24 7.25 12.43 -27.02
CA CYS A 24 6.31 11.64 -26.25
C CYS A 24 7.09 11.09 -25.05
N ALA A 25 6.89 11.70 -23.87
CA ALA A 25 7.29 11.09 -22.62
C ALA A 25 6.54 9.77 -22.49
N GLN A 26 7.19 8.66 -22.81
CA GLN A 26 6.68 7.33 -22.51
C GLN A 26 6.74 7.21 -20.99
N GLY A 27 5.59 7.29 -20.33
CA GLY A 27 5.47 6.97 -18.92
C GLY A 27 6.03 5.56 -18.71
N ALA A 28 7.01 5.43 -17.79
CA ALA A 28 7.49 4.12 -17.39
C ALA A 28 6.29 3.35 -16.81
N MET A 29 5.83 2.34 -17.53
CA MET A 29 4.84 1.39 -17.02
C MET A 29 5.55 0.55 -15.97
N ALA A 30 4.92 0.40 -14.80
CA ALA A 30 5.39 -0.55 -13.81
C ALA A 30 5.48 -1.94 -14.47
N ALA A 31 6.62 -2.62 -14.27
CA ALA A 31 6.84 -3.93 -14.85
C ALA A 31 6.27 -5.07 -13.98
N SER A 32 5.56 -4.74 -12.92
CA SER A 32 4.87 -5.67 -12.04
C SER A 32 3.51 -5.13 -11.60
N ASP A 33 2.60 -6.04 -11.31
CA ASP A 33 1.29 -5.79 -10.71
C ASP A 33 1.22 -6.49 -9.35
N CYS A 34 0.71 -5.79 -8.33
CA CYS A 34 0.63 -6.32 -6.97
C CYS A 34 -0.79 -6.32 -6.44
N SER A 35 -1.13 -7.37 -5.71
CA SER A 35 -2.41 -7.55 -5.03
C SER A 35 -2.22 -7.86 -3.56
N VAL A 36 -3.25 -7.63 -2.76
CA VAL A 36 -3.26 -7.94 -1.34
C VAL A 36 -4.48 -8.78 -0.99
N SER A 37 -4.27 -9.79 -0.15
CA SER A 37 -5.33 -10.54 0.51
C SER A 37 -5.07 -10.58 2.02
N ALA A 38 -6.13 -10.69 2.82
CA ALA A 38 -6.01 -10.75 4.27
C ALA A 38 -6.89 -11.84 4.85
N SER A 39 -6.38 -12.54 5.87
CA SER A 39 -7.21 -13.31 6.81
C SER A 39 -7.56 -12.40 7.99
N GLY A 40 -8.82 -12.41 8.41
CA GLY A 40 -9.27 -11.67 9.59
C GLY A 40 -8.58 -12.15 10.87
N VAL A 41 -8.67 -11.31 11.91
CA VAL A 41 -8.23 -11.63 13.27
C VAL A 41 -9.47 -12.04 14.05
N ALA A 42 -9.54 -13.29 14.47
CA ALA A 42 -10.66 -13.84 15.27
C ALA A 42 -10.21 -14.05 16.72
N PHE A 43 -10.75 -13.26 17.65
CA PHE A 43 -10.39 -13.32 19.07
C PHE A 43 -11.07 -14.45 19.83
N GLY A 44 -12.19 -14.97 19.30
CA GLY A 44 -12.98 -15.98 20.03
C GLY A 44 -13.91 -15.37 21.07
N VAL A 45 -14.04 -16.02 22.20
CA VAL A 45 -14.91 -15.56 23.31
C VAL A 45 -14.09 -14.74 24.29
N TYR A 46 -14.41 -13.46 24.41
CA TYR A 46 -13.79 -12.58 25.41
C TYR A 46 -14.46 -12.76 26.77
N ASP A 47 -13.66 -13.01 27.80
CA ASP A 47 -14.14 -13.10 29.19
C ASP A 47 -13.64 -11.87 29.98
N PRO A 48 -14.54 -10.94 30.40
CA PRO A 48 -14.17 -9.73 31.12
C PRO A 48 -13.59 -9.97 32.51
N SER A 49 -13.73 -11.17 33.08
CA SER A 49 -13.20 -11.52 34.41
C SER A 49 -11.74 -11.99 34.38
N ILE A 50 -11.21 -12.32 33.22
CA ILE A 50 -9.85 -12.84 33.08
C ILE A 50 -8.83 -11.68 33.06
N ALA A 51 -7.80 -11.76 33.92
CA ALA A 51 -6.76 -10.77 34.08
C ALA A 51 -5.59 -10.93 33.08
N THR A 52 -5.80 -11.62 31.98
CA THR A 52 -4.83 -11.74 30.87
C THR A 52 -5.43 -11.21 29.58
N PRO A 53 -4.65 -10.53 28.73
CA PRO A 53 -5.16 -10.08 27.44
C PRO A 53 -5.58 -11.25 26.56
N ASP A 54 -6.57 -11.02 25.71
CA ASP A 54 -6.92 -11.96 24.64
C ASP A 54 -6.09 -11.64 23.39
N ASP A 55 -5.19 -12.55 23.08
CA ASP A 55 -4.19 -12.42 22.02
C ASP A 55 -4.45 -13.43 20.90
N THR A 56 -4.48 -12.93 19.67
CA THR A 56 -4.67 -13.77 18.49
C THR A 56 -3.87 -13.24 17.30
N THR A 57 -3.90 -13.95 16.18
CA THR A 57 -3.20 -13.55 14.96
C THR A 57 -4.08 -13.66 13.73
N GLY A 58 -3.76 -12.83 12.74
CA GLY A 58 -4.23 -12.92 11.38
C GLY A 58 -3.07 -12.74 10.42
N SER A 59 -3.32 -12.55 9.12
CA SER A 59 -2.27 -12.32 8.14
C SER A 59 -2.71 -11.42 7.01
N VAL A 60 -1.73 -10.72 6.42
CA VAL A 60 -1.83 -10.02 5.14
C VAL A 60 -0.81 -10.64 4.19
N VAL A 61 -1.25 -11.02 3.01
CA VAL A 61 -0.38 -11.58 1.95
C VAL A 61 -0.35 -10.58 0.80
N VAL A 62 0.84 -10.09 0.47
CA VAL A 62 1.11 -9.29 -0.73
C VAL A 62 1.64 -10.21 -1.79
N THR A 63 1.05 -10.19 -2.97
CA THR A 63 1.48 -10.98 -4.13
C THR A 63 1.75 -10.04 -5.30
N CYS A 64 2.97 -10.08 -5.83
CA CYS A 64 3.35 -9.31 -7.02
C CYS A 64 3.67 -10.26 -8.18
N THR A 65 3.16 -9.92 -9.36
CA THR A 65 3.35 -10.68 -10.61
C THR A 65 4.02 -9.78 -11.63
N TYR A 66 5.05 -10.31 -12.30
CA TYR A 66 5.74 -9.63 -13.38
C TYR A 66 4.86 -9.55 -14.63
N THR A 67 4.75 -8.36 -15.20
CA THR A 67 3.94 -8.10 -16.40
C THR A 67 4.75 -7.53 -17.57
N GLY A 68 6.06 -7.32 -17.36
CA GLY A 68 6.94 -6.70 -18.34
C GLY A 68 7.41 -7.65 -19.47
N PRO A 69 8.07 -7.12 -20.49
CA PRO A 69 8.52 -7.89 -21.67
C PRO A 69 9.77 -8.74 -21.43
N GLY A 70 10.44 -8.59 -20.30
CA GLY A 70 11.65 -9.35 -19.94
C GLY A 70 12.51 -8.64 -18.91
N GLY A 71 13.38 -9.39 -18.19
CA GLY A 71 14.25 -8.82 -17.16
C GLY A 71 13.82 -9.12 -15.74
N VAL A 72 14.07 -8.18 -14.84
CA VAL A 72 13.73 -8.24 -13.41
C VAL A 72 13.13 -6.91 -13.00
N ASP A 73 12.08 -6.96 -12.22
CA ASP A 73 11.52 -5.81 -11.53
C ASP A 73 11.60 -5.98 -10.02
N THR A 74 11.70 -4.87 -9.30
CA THR A 74 11.64 -4.82 -7.83
C THR A 74 10.42 -4.00 -7.43
N ALA A 75 9.32 -4.69 -7.17
CA ALA A 75 8.09 -4.09 -6.68
C ALA A 75 8.28 -3.70 -5.21
N ASN A 76 8.50 -2.41 -4.96
CA ASN A 76 8.49 -1.87 -3.61
C ASN A 76 7.05 -1.59 -3.20
N TYR A 77 6.68 -1.95 -1.98
CA TYR A 77 5.30 -1.77 -1.53
C TYR A 77 5.21 -1.31 -0.08
N THR A 78 4.07 -0.71 0.22
CA THR A 78 3.64 -0.39 1.58
C THR A 78 2.27 -0.98 1.86
N VAL A 79 2.06 -1.45 3.10
CA VAL A 79 0.77 -1.95 3.56
C VAL A 79 0.34 -1.16 4.79
N THR A 80 -0.85 -0.58 4.73
CA THR A 80 -1.46 0.17 5.82
C THR A 80 -2.79 -0.45 6.24
N LEU A 81 -3.16 -0.25 7.51
CA LEU A 81 -4.46 -0.61 8.06
C LEU A 81 -5.24 0.64 8.46
N SER A 82 -6.56 0.63 8.26
CA SER A 82 -7.43 1.71 8.71
C SER A 82 -7.64 1.71 10.22
N THR A 83 -8.29 2.77 10.71
CA THR A 83 -8.74 2.90 12.11
C THR A 83 -9.91 1.98 12.46
N GLY A 84 -10.50 1.31 11.45
CA GLY A 84 -11.78 0.65 11.62
C GLY A 84 -12.95 1.65 11.75
N THR A 85 -14.07 1.14 12.19
CA THR A 85 -15.32 1.92 12.34
C THR A 85 -15.25 2.97 13.45
N SER A 86 -14.35 2.79 14.41
CA SER A 86 -14.16 3.74 15.52
C SER A 86 -13.50 5.06 15.13
N GLY A 87 -12.83 5.12 13.98
CA GLY A 87 -12.06 6.29 13.53
C GLY A 87 -10.80 6.56 14.37
N SER A 88 -10.37 5.64 15.26
CA SER A 88 -9.23 5.81 16.17
C SER A 88 -8.27 4.61 16.13
N PHE A 89 -6.98 4.88 16.30
CA PHE A 89 -5.96 3.86 16.57
C PHE A 89 -5.66 3.66 18.06
N ALA A 90 -6.23 4.48 18.94
CA ALA A 90 -5.89 4.50 20.37
C ALA A 90 -7.13 4.44 21.29
N PRO A 91 -7.73 3.29 21.50
CA PRO A 91 -7.68 2.04 20.75
C PRO A 91 -8.65 2.03 19.55
N ARG A 92 -8.52 1.03 18.68
CA ARG A 92 -9.63 0.59 17.81
C ARG A 92 -10.75 0.00 18.67
N LYS A 93 -11.96 -0.09 18.11
CA LYS A 93 -13.12 -0.62 18.86
C LYS A 93 -13.88 -1.62 18.02
N LEU A 94 -14.10 -2.80 18.58
CA LEU A 94 -15.10 -3.72 18.11
C LEU A 94 -16.47 -3.24 18.60
N ALA A 95 -17.46 -3.22 17.72
CA ALA A 95 -18.81 -2.77 18.03
C ALA A 95 -19.74 -3.97 18.26
N ALA A 96 -20.48 -3.93 19.37
CA ALA A 96 -21.65 -4.73 19.65
C ALA A 96 -22.56 -3.93 20.59
N GLY A 97 -23.73 -3.48 20.12
CA GLY A 97 -24.65 -2.71 20.95
C GLY A 97 -24.04 -1.40 21.48
N ALA A 98 -24.22 -1.12 22.79
CA ALA A 98 -23.84 0.13 23.45
C ALA A 98 -22.42 0.13 24.05
N SER A 99 -21.84 -1.04 24.35
CA SER A 99 -20.55 -1.17 25.03
C SER A 99 -19.46 -1.65 24.06
N PRO A 100 -18.71 -0.74 23.38
CA PRO A 100 -17.68 -1.16 22.45
C PRO A 100 -16.46 -1.71 23.19
N LEU A 101 -15.85 -2.78 22.64
CA LEU A 101 -14.68 -3.45 23.18
C LEU A 101 -13.40 -2.91 22.51
N GLY A 102 -12.51 -2.31 23.29
CA GLY A 102 -11.24 -1.78 22.81
C GLY A 102 -10.27 -2.88 22.41
N TYR A 103 -9.61 -2.73 21.25
CA TYR A 103 -8.58 -3.66 20.79
C TYR A 103 -7.52 -2.94 19.97
N ASN A 104 -6.43 -3.64 19.63
CA ASN A 104 -5.53 -3.14 18.62
C ASN A 104 -4.88 -4.25 17.79
N LEU A 105 -4.31 -3.84 16.65
CA LEU A 105 -3.58 -4.67 15.72
C LEU A 105 -2.14 -4.18 15.65
N PHE A 106 -1.18 -5.09 15.75
CA PHE A 106 0.24 -4.78 15.82
C PHE A 106 0.99 -5.51 14.70
N ARG A 107 2.13 -4.95 14.30
CA ARG A 107 3.02 -5.57 13.32
C ARG A 107 4.09 -6.46 13.94
N ASP A 108 4.22 -6.47 15.27
CA ASP A 108 5.24 -7.18 16.03
C ASP A 108 4.62 -8.12 17.07
N ALA A 109 5.28 -9.25 17.34
CA ALA A 109 4.82 -10.24 18.29
C ALA A 109 4.79 -9.73 19.74
N ALA A 110 5.63 -8.73 20.08
CA ALA A 110 5.62 -8.08 21.38
C ALA A 110 4.42 -7.13 21.56
N ARG A 111 3.69 -6.82 20.47
CA ARG A 111 2.52 -5.91 20.46
C ARG A 111 2.84 -4.52 21.00
N THR A 112 3.98 -3.98 20.55
CA THR A 112 4.45 -2.63 20.90
C THR A 112 4.22 -1.62 19.77
N GLN A 113 4.12 -2.07 18.52
CA GLN A 113 4.02 -1.23 17.33
C GLN A 113 2.63 -1.40 16.69
N VAL A 114 1.73 -0.47 16.97
CA VAL A 114 0.40 -0.47 16.35
C VAL A 114 0.54 -0.33 14.84
N TRP A 115 -0.04 -1.30 14.11
CA TRP A 115 -0.07 -1.25 12.65
C TRP A 115 -1.23 -0.37 12.20
N GLY A 116 -0.90 0.75 11.57
CA GLY A 116 -1.84 1.74 11.06
C GLY A 116 -1.41 2.30 9.71
N ASN A 117 -1.44 3.62 9.58
CA ASN A 117 -1.16 4.36 8.36
C ASN A 117 -0.05 5.41 8.51
N ALA A 118 0.84 5.25 9.48
CA ALA A 118 1.89 6.18 9.88
C ALA A 118 1.39 7.49 10.53
N SER A 119 0.11 7.62 10.84
CA SER A 119 -0.42 8.73 11.65
C SER A 119 -0.59 8.31 13.10
N SER A 120 -0.75 9.28 13.99
CA SER A 120 -1.08 9.06 15.42
C SER A 120 -0.13 8.06 16.12
N GLY A 121 1.16 8.08 15.79
CA GLY A 121 2.16 7.18 16.36
C GLY A 121 2.09 5.74 15.88
N THR A 122 1.30 5.45 14.85
CA THR A 122 1.23 4.12 14.26
C THR A 122 2.34 3.86 13.24
N THR A 123 2.60 2.60 12.95
CA THR A 123 3.61 2.16 11.99
C THR A 123 2.95 1.52 10.76
N ILE A 124 3.69 1.45 9.66
CA ILE A 124 3.29 0.76 8.43
C ILE A 124 4.23 -0.41 8.16
N ILE A 125 3.83 -1.33 7.29
CA ILE A 125 4.74 -2.32 6.74
C ILE A 125 5.23 -1.84 5.38
N THR A 126 6.54 -1.94 5.16
CA THR A 126 7.18 -1.75 3.86
C THR A 126 7.89 -3.02 3.47
N GLY A 127 7.93 -3.32 2.18
CA GLY A 127 8.63 -4.48 1.67
C GLY A 127 9.00 -4.32 0.20
N SER A 128 9.71 -5.31 -0.33
CA SER A 128 10.01 -5.40 -1.75
C SER A 128 10.01 -6.86 -2.22
N LEU A 129 9.50 -7.09 -3.44
CA LEU A 129 9.50 -8.38 -4.09
C LEU A 129 10.19 -8.26 -5.44
N LYS A 130 11.22 -9.07 -5.67
CA LYS A 130 11.86 -9.17 -6.98
C LYS A 130 11.15 -10.23 -7.81
N VAL A 131 10.60 -9.83 -8.95
CA VAL A 131 9.83 -10.68 -9.87
C VAL A 131 10.38 -10.56 -11.27
N GLY A 132 10.17 -11.60 -12.09
CA GLY A 132 10.56 -11.61 -13.49
C GLY A 132 11.40 -12.82 -13.87
N PRO A 133 11.56 -13.07 -15.19
CA PRO A 133 12.29 -14.25 -15.71
C PRO A 133 13.78 -14.25 -15.31
N GLY A 134 14.40 -13.08 -15.13
CA GLY A 134 15.79 -12.97 -14.71
C GLY A 134 16.09 -13.44 -13.28
N VAL A 135 15.07 -13.64 -12.43
CA VAL A 135 15.18 -14.25 -11.09
C VAL A 135 14.42 -15.58 -10.98
N GLY A 136 13.94 -16.11 -12.13
CA GLY A 136 13.25 -17.39 -12.21
C GLY A 136 11.82 -17.40 -11.63
N ASN A 137 11.29 -16.27 -11.22
CA ASN A 137 9.96 -16.19 -10.60
C ASN A 137 9.12 -15.07 -11.23
N GLN A 138 8.06 -15.45 -11.92
CA GLN A 138 7.07 -14.50 -12.46
C GLN A 138 6.18 -13.90 -11.36
N THR A 139 5.91 -14.67 -10.31
CA THR A 139 5.06 -14.27 -9.17
C THR A 139 5.75 -14.57 -7.85
N ARG A 140 5.69 -13.65 -6.92
CA ARG A 140 6.18 -13.82 -5.54
C ARG A 140 5.21 -13.22 -4.55
N SER A 141 5.19 -13.83 -3.34
CA SER A 141 4.36 -13.35 -2.25
C SER A 141 5.19 -13.13 -0.98
N ALA A 142 4.74 -12.19 -0.16
CA ALA A 142 5.23 -11.96 1.20
C ALA A 142 4.03 -12.01 2.16
N THR A 143 4.20 -12.73 3.27
CA THR A 143 3.17 -12.81 4.31
C THR A 143 3.59 -11.97 5.51
N HIS A 144 2.70 -11.12 5.97
CA HIS A 144 2.85 -10.28 7.15
C HIS A 144 1.84 -10.70 8.20
N VAL A 145 2.32 -11.08 9.38
CA VAL A 145 1.45 -11.48 10.49
C VAL A 145 0.84 -10.24 11.14
N ILE A 146 -0.46 -10.27 11.37
CA ILE A 146 -1.18 -9.31 12.22
C ILE A 146 -1.24 -9.91 13.63
N TYR A 147 -0.77 -9.19 14.62
CA TYR A 147 -0.90 -9.57 16.02
C TYR A 147 -2.03 -8.76 16.65
N GLY A 148 -3.14 -9.42 16.96
CA GLY A 148 -4.28 -8.80 17.61
C GLY A 148 -4.20 -8.91 19.13
N ARG A 149 -4.72 -7.90 19.84
CA ARG A 149 -4.89 -7.92 21.30
C ARG A 149 -6.17 -7.18 21.71
N ILE A 150 -6.97 -7.84 22.49
CA ILE A 150 -7.98 -7.20 23.35
C ILE A 150 -7.38 -7.12 24.75
N PRO A 151 -7.22 -5.93 25.37
CA PRO A 151 -6.80 -5.82 26.76
C PRO A 151 -7.76 -6.50 27.71
N GLN A 152 -7.24 -7.02 28.80
CA GLN A 152 -8.00 -7.68 29.85
C GLN A 152 -8.94 -6.71 30.60
N LEU A 153 -9.90 -7.27 31.35
CA LEU A 153 -10.73 -6.58 32.34
C LEU A 153 -11.51 -5.39 31.76
N GLN A 154 -11.92 -5.45 30.50
CA GLN A 154 -12.82 -4.46 29.93
C GLN A 154 -14.26 -4.86 30.22
N ASP A 155 -15.09 -3.87 30.58
CA ASP A 155 -16.53 -4.07 30.72
C ASP A 155 -17.13 -4.31 29.32
N ALA A 156 -17.79 -5.43 29.15
CA ALA A 156 -18.34 -5.89 27.88
C ALA A 156 -19.68 -6.55 28.07
N ASP A 157 -20.68 -6.10 27.33
CA ASP A 157 -21.98 -6.75 27.27
C ASP A 157 -21.90 -8.07 26.47
N MET A 158 -22.90 -8.93 26.65
CA MET A 158 -23.04 -10.11 25.78
C MET A 158 -23.39 -9.67 24.35
N GLY A 159 -22.72 -10.24 23.36
CA GLY A 159 -23.00 -9.94 21.95
C GLY A 159 -21.89 -10.37 21.00
N ASP A 160 -22.16 -10.25 19.70
CA ASP A 160 -21.18 -10.52 18.65
C ASP A 160 -20.45 -9.21 18.31
N TYR A 161 -19.18 -9.16 18.66
CA TYR A 161 -18.33 -7.99 18.49
C TYR A 161 -17.59 -8.06 17.15
N SER A 162 -17.65 -6.99 16.36
CA SER A 162 -16.95 -6.91 15.07
C SER A 162 -16.43 -5.53 14.75
N ASP A 163 -15.41 -5.45 13.89
CA ASP A 163 -14.93 -4.23 13.26
C ASP A 163 -14.50 -4.53 11.82
N LEU A 164 -14.57 -3.53 10.96
CA LEU A 164 -14.15 -3.62 9.57
C LEU A 164 -12.85 -2.84 9.36
N ILE A 165 -11.77 -3.56 9.11
CA ILE A 165 -10.46 -2.98 8.81
C ILE A 165 -10.20 -3.01 7.31
N GLN A 166 -9.95 -1.83 6.73
CA GLN A 166 -9.46 -1.72 5.36
C GLN A 166 -7.96 -1.92 5.34
N VAL A 167 -7.50 -2.84 4.49
CA VAL A 167 -6.08 -3.03 4.15
C VAL A 167 -5.81 -2.30 2.84
N THR A 168 -4.83 -1.39 2.84
CA THR A 168 -4.41 -0.66 1.63
C THR A 168 -3.00 -1.05 1.26
N LEU A 169 -2.82 -1.50 0.01
CA LEU A 169 -1.53 -1.75 -0.62
C LEU A 169 -1.20 -0.60 -1.57
N THR A 170 0.02 -0.07 -1.49
CA THR A 170 0.59 0.88 -2.45
C THR A 170 1.92 0.35 -2.96
N PHE A 171 2.12 0.35 -4.30
CA PHE A 171 3.32 -0.18 -4.99
C PHE A 171 3.63 0.63 -6.24
#